data_36cfeaf28d503a97d473a018dccdaf12
#
_entry.id   36cfeaf28d503a97d473a018dccdaf12
#
_cell.length_a   1.000
_cell.length_b   1.000
_cell.length_c   1.000
_cell.angle_alpha   90.00
_cell.angle_beta   90.00
_cell.angle_gamma   90.00
#
_symmetry.space_group_name_H-M   'P 1'
#
loop_
_entity.id
_entity.type
_entity.pdbx_description
1 polymer ?
#
loop_
_entity_poly.entity_id
_entity_poly.type
_entity_poly.pdbx_seq_one_letter_code
_entity_poly.pdbx_strand_id
1 'polypeptide(L)'
;MADLPHGKEGTDDLWDTMYTQRAIRYWQDKPVPRDLLEKVIESASKAPSGSNLQPWVFVVIDEQGIRKKIGDALNDFYEAGPLKDMVAEGQKVEDKSQRLMMQGAQAFFSKLANAP
;
A
#
# COMPACT_ATOMS: atom_id res chain seq x y z
N MET A 1 2.05 13.20 -17.38
CA MET A 1 1.53 12.51 -16.19
C MET A 1 0.09 12.96 -16.06
N ALA A 2 -0.89 12.09 -16.37
CA ALA A 2 -2.29 12.50 -16.23
C ALA A 2 -2.56 12.73 -14.75
N ASP A 3 -3.10 13.90 -14.40
CA ASP A 3 -3.60 14.18 -13.06
C ASP A 3 -4.65 13.12 -12.72
N LEU A 4 -4.22 12.13 -11.93
CA LEU A 4 -5.17 11.27 -11.25
C LEU A 4 -5.91 12.16 -10.26
N PRO A 5 -7.26 12.12 -10.21
CA PRO A 5 -7.98 12.87 -9.20
C PRO A 5 -7.48 12.42 -7.83
N HIS A 6 -6.69 13.26 -7.19
CA HIS A 6 -6.37 13.11 -5.80
C HIS A 6 -7.68 13.33 -5.04
N GLY A 7 -8.06 12.37 -4.20
CA GLY A 7 -9.14 12.61 -3.26
C GLY A 7 -8.84 13.90 -2.52
N LYS A 8 -9.85 14.72 -2.27
CA LYS A 8 -9.67 15.96 -1.51
C LYS A 8 -9.12 15.57 -0.14
N GLU A 9 -7.94 16.08 0.22
CA GLU A 9 -7.42 15.91 1.57
C GLU A 9 -8.50 16.34 2.57
N GLY A 10 -8.87 15.43 3.49
CA GLY A 10 -9.82 15.74 4.54
C GLY A 10 -11.30 15.74 4.15
N THR A 11 -11.70 15.01 3.09
CA THR A 11 -13.13 14.83 2.83
C THR A 11 -13.74 13.86 3.83
N ASP A 12 -14.83 14.28 4.47
CA ASP A 12 -15.70 13.41 5.29
C ASP A 12 -16.86 12.82 4.45
N ASP A 13 -16.85 13.08 3.14
CA ASP A 13 -17.86 12.55 2.24
C ASP A 13 -17.59 11.08 1.93
N LEU A 14 -18.55 10.22 2.25
CA LEU A 14 -18.46 8.78 2.04
C LEU A 14 -18.27 8.43 0.55
N TRP A 15 -19.00 9.11 -0.33
CA TRP A 15 -18.95 8.83 -1.76
C TRP A 15 -17.62 9.24 -2.36
N ASP A 16 -17.11 10.43 -2.00
CA ASP A 16 -15.77 10.88 -2.40
C ASP A 16 -14.71 9.87 -1.96
N THR A 17 -14.79 9.39 -0.71
CA THR A 17 -13.86 8.39 -0.18
C THR A 17 -13.93 7.08 -0.98
N MET A 18 -15.13 6.57 -1.25
CA MET A 18 -15.32 5.32 -1.99
C MET A 18 -14.85 5.44 -3.44
N TYR A 19 -15.19 6.54 -4.13
CA TYR A 19 -14.85 6.73 -5.54
C TYR A 19 -13.38 7.09 -5.77
N THR A 20 -12.71 7.67 -4.78
CA THR A 20 -11.30 8.05 -4.88
C THR A 20 -10.34 7.04 -4.29
N GLN A 21 -10.83 5.95 -3.69
CA GLN A 21 -10.00 4.90 -3.14
C GLN A 21 -9.03 4.35 -4.19
N ARG A 22 -7.74 4.29 -3.84
CA ARG A 22 -6.65 3.80 -4.69
C ARG A 22 -5.63 3.04 -3.86
N ALA A 23 -4.98 2.07 -4.47
CA ALA A 23 -3.77 1.47 -3.91
C ALA A 23 -2.59 2.44 -4.11
N ILE A 24 -2.25 3.20 -3.08
CA ILE A 24 -1.13 4.15 -3.10
C ILE A 24 0.15 3.42 -2.70
N ARG A 25 1.19 3.53 -3.54
CA ARG A 25 2.51 2.92 -3.33
C ARG A 25 3.64 3.95 -3.34
N TYR A 26 3.26 5.21 -3.30
CA TYR A 26 4.13 6.36 -3.18
C TYR A 26 3.67 7.16 -1.99
N TRP A 27 4.49 7.27 -0.99
CA TRP A 27 4.20 7.96 0.25
C TRP A 27 5.11 9.16 0.45
N GLN A 28 4.67 10.06 1.29
CA GLN A 28 5.46 11.21 1.72
C GLN A 28 6.42 10.75 2.81
N ASP A 29 7.57 11.41 2.90
CA ASP A 29 8.48 11.25 4.03
C ASP A 29 7.94 12.05 5.24
N LYS A 30 6.89 11.49 5.84
CA LYS A 30 6.16 12.13 6.94
C LYS A 30 5.75 11.03 7.93
N PRO A 31 6.11 11.18 9.22
CA PRO A 31 5.74 10.19 10.22
C PRO A 31 4.22 10.10 10.36
N VAL A 32 3.73 8.90 10.57
CA VAL A 32 2.32 8.65 10.88
C VAL A 32 2.11 8.74 12.38
N PRO A 33 1.31 9.68 12.90
CA PRO A 33 1.03 9.79 14.32
C PRO A 33 0.38 8.51 14.87
N ARG A 34 0.70 8.15 16.10
CA ARG A 34 0.21 6.93 16.74
C ARG A 34 -1.31 6.89 16.85
N ASP A 35 -1.93 8.02 17.15
CA ASP A 35 -3.39 8.14 17.23
C ASP A 35 -4.09 7.84 15.90
N LEU A 36 -3.44 8.15 14.77
CA LEU A 36 -3.95 7.77 13.45
C LEU A 36 -3.81 6.27 13.20
N LEU A 37 -2.71 5.64 13.62
CA LEU A 37 -2.56 4.19 13.53
C LEU A 37 -3.64 3.48 14.34
N GLU A 38 -3.91 3.94 15.56
CA GLU A 38 -4.97 3.40 16.42
C GLU A 38 -6.34 3.53 15.77
N LYS A 39 -6.67 4.68 15.17
CA LYS A 39 -7.93 4.89 14.42
C LYS A 39 -8.06 3.96 13.21
N VAL A 40 -6.97 3.73 12.47
CA VAL A 40 -6.97 2.80 11.33
C VAL A 40 -7.29 1.38 11.81
N ILE A 41 -6.67 0.92 12.89
CA ILE A 41 -6.93 -0.41 13.46
C ILE A 41 -8.35 -0.50 14.02
N GLU A 42 -8.81 0.51 14.72
CA GLU A 42 -10.20 0.56 15.19
C GLU A 42 -11.17 0.46 14.01
N SER A 43 -10.97 1.24 12.97
CA SER A 43 -11.82 1.20 11.77
C SER A 43 -11.81 -0.17 11.11
N ALA A 44 -10.63 -0.79 10.96
CA ALA A 44 -10.49 -2.12 10.41
C ALA A 44 -11.22 -3.19 11.26
N SER A 45 -11.22 -3.04 12.59
CA SER A 45 -11.90 -3.95 13.51
C SER A 45 -13.44 -3.89 13.42
N LYS A 46 -14.01 -2.87 12.78
CA LYS A 46 -15.45 -2.74 12.55
C LYS A 46 -15.93 -3.54 11.32
N ALA A 47 -15.02 -4.13 10.55
CA ALA A 47 -15.41 -4.96 9.41
C ALA A 47 -16.27 -6.15 9.89
N PRO A 48 -17.28 -6.57 9.11
CA PRO A 48 -18.06 -7.76 9.45
C PRO A 48 -17.22 -9.03 9.33
N SER A 49 -17.52 -10.01 10.16
CA SER A 49 -16.89 -11.33 10.09
C SER A 49 -17.94 -12.43 10.16
N GLY A 50 -17.63 -13.62 9.61
CA GLY A 50 -18.52 -14.77 9.67
C GLY A 50 -18.87 -15.10 11.12
N SER A 51 -20.17 -15.17 11.44
CA SER A 51 -20.68 -15.40 12.80
C SER A 51 -20.11 -14.46 13.87
N ASN A 52 -19.63 -13.28 13.46
CA ASN A 52 -18.98 -12.31 14.33
C ASN A 52 -17.80 -12.89 15.14
N LEU A 53 -17.07 -13.83 14.55
CA LEU A 53 -15.92 -14.49 15.21
C LEU A 53 -14.71 -13.56 15.40
N GLN A 54 -14.64 -12.48 14.62
CA GLN A 54 -13.56 -11.48 14.69
C GLN A 54 -12.15 -12.11 14.75
N PRO A 55 -11.78 -12.97 13.79
CA PRO A 55 -10.57 -13.80 13.89
C PRO A 55 -9.27 -13.04 13.55
N TRP A 56 -9.35 -11.74 13.34
CA TRP A 56 -8.20 -10.94 12.98
C TRP A 56 -7.28 -10.66 14.17
N VAL A 57 -6.01 -10.62 13.88
CA VAL A 57 -4.97 -10.10 14.75
C VAL A 57 -4.23 -9.01 13.97
N PHE A 58 -4.14 -7.82 14.51
CA PHE A 58 -3.42 -6.72 13.91
C PHE A 58 -2.03 -6.60 14.55
N VAL A 59 -1.00 -6.54 13.73
CA VAL A 59 0.37 -6.27 14.15
C VAL A 59 0.77 -4.92 13.58
N VAL A 60 1.03 -3.96 14.45
CA VAL A 60 1.51 -2.63 14.08
C VAL A 60 3.02 -2.58 14.27
N ILE A 61 3.74 -2.20 13.23
CA ILE A 61 5.21 -2.10 13.25
C ILE A 61 5.57 -0.64 12.99
N ASP A 62 5.84 0.09 14.06
CA ASP A 62 6.22 1.50 14.04
C ASP A 62 7.74 1.71 14.17
N GLU A 63 8.50 0.67 14.54
CA GLU A 63 9.94 0.73 14.61
C GLU A 63 10.58 0.70 13.22
N GLN A 64 11.29 1.77 12.86
CA GLN A 64 11.92 1.92 11.55
C GLN A 64 12.91 0.79 11.21
N GLY A 65 13.67 0.30 12.19
CA GLY A 65 14.64 -0.77 11.98
C GLY A 65 13.97 -2.09 11.59
N ILE A 66 12.81 -2.40 12.16
CA ILE A 66 12.03 -3.59 11.81
C ILE A 66 11.38 -3.41 10.44
N ARG A 67 10.76 -2.25 10.18
CA ARG A 67 10.16 -1.94 8.87
C ARG A 67 11.18 -2.06 7.75
N LYS A 68 12.39 -1.51 7.97
CA LYS A 68 13.48 -1.63 7.00
C LYS A 68 13.86 -3.09 6.73
N LYS A 69 14.02 -3.92 7.75
CA LYS A 69 14.34 -5.35 7.57
C LYS A 69 13.27 -6.08 6.75
N ILE A 70 12.00 -5.80 6.99
CA ILE A 70 10.88 -6.38 6.23
C ILE A 70 10.93 -5.91 4.77
N GLY A 71 11.13 -4.61 4.56
CA GLY A 71 11.23 -4.05 3.23
C GLY A 71 12.43 -4.57 2.45
N ASP A 72 13.59 -4.69 3.07
CA ASP A 72 14.79 -5.26 2.47
C ASP A 72 14.54 -6.75 2.08
N ALA A 73 13.96 -7.55 2.96
CA ALA A 73 13.64 -8.95 2.67
C ALA A 73 12.65 -9.10 1.51
N LEU A 74 11.65 -8.22 1.42
CA LEU A 74 10.71 -8.20 0.28
C LEU A 74 11.38 -7.76 -1.02
N ASN A 75 12.28 -6.79 -0.96
CA ASN A 75 13.06 -6.39 -2.12
C ASN A 75 13.99 -7.51 -2.60
N ASP A 76 14.68 -8.20 -1.69
CA ASP A 76 15.53 -9.35 -2.02
C ASP A 76 14.72 -10.48 -2.68
N PHE A 77 13.53 -10.77 -2.15
CA PHE A 77 12.61 -11.72 -2.76
C PHE A 77 12.20 -11.31 -4.19
N TYR A 78 11.90 -10.03 -4.39
CA TYR A 78 11.57 -9.49 -5.71
C TYR A 78 12.73 -9.59 -6.68
N GLU A 79 13.94 -9.20 -6.25
CA GLU A 79 15.15 -9.20 -7.09
C GLU A 79 15.61 -10.61 -7.47
N ALA A 80 15.46 -11.59 -6.58
CA ALA A 80 15.87 -12.98 -6.81
C ALA A 80 14.83 -13.84 -7.52
N GLY A 81 13.57 -13.39 -7.58
CA GLY A 81 12.46 -14.20 -8.07
C GLY A 81 12.01 -13.88 -9.50
N PRO A 82 11.16 -14.73 -10.08
CA PRO A 82 10.62 -14.53 -11.43
C PRO A 82 9.67 -13.33 -11.54
N LEU A 83 9.26 -12.77 -10.42
CA LEU A 83 8.35 -11.64 -10.37
C LEU A 83 8.95 -10.38 -10.98
N LYS A 84 10.27 -10.20 -10.84
CA LYS A 84 11.00 -9.10 -11.46
C LYS A 84 10.91 -9.13 -12.98
N ASP A 85 11.16 -10.30 -13.57
CA ASP A 85 11.10 -10.47 -15.02
C ASP A 85 9.66 -10.30 -15.53
N MET A 86 8.69 -10.85 -14.83
CA MET A 86 7.26 -10.67 -15.15
C MET A 86 6.85 -9.20 -15.12
N VAL A 87 7.29 -8.45 -14.13
CA VAL A 87 7.04 -7.01 -14.01
C VAL A 87 7.72 -6.24 -15.14
N ALA A 88 8.96 -6.58 -15.47
CA ALA A 88 9.71 -5.95 -16.56
C ALA A 88 9.04 -6.18 -17.93
N GLU A 89 8.59 -7.39 -18.20
CA GLU A 89 7.83 -7.70 -19.42
C GLU A 89 6.48 -6.98 -19.45
N GLY A 90 5.76 -6.98 -18.33
CA GLY A 90 4.46 -6.30 -18.23
C GLY A 90 4.55 -4.78 -18.38
N GLN A 91 5.71 -4.16 -18.17
CA GLN A 91 5.92 -2.73 -18.43
C GLN A 91 6.09 -2.39 -19.91
N LYS A 92 6.37 -3.37 -20.76
CA LYS A 92 6.56 -3.20 -22.21
C LYS A 92 5.25 -3.25 -22.99
N VAL A 93 4.14 -3.68 -22.38
CA VAL A 93 2.85 -3.81 -23.04
C VAL A 93 2.27 -2.44 -23.42
N GLU A 94 1.49 -2.39 -24.49
CA GLU A 94 0.87 -1.15 -24.97
C GLU A 94 -0.23 -0.64 -24.03
N ASP A 95 -0.91 -1.56 -23.33
CA ASP A 95 -1.98 -1.19 -22.40
C ASP A 95 -1.47 -0.36 -21.21
N LYS A 96 -1.96 0.87 -21.13
CA LYS A 96 -1.56 1.84 -20.11
C LYS A 96 -1.89 1.36 -18.69
N SER A 97 -3.03 0.68 -18.50
CA SER A 97 -3.47 0.22 -17.19
C SER A 97 -2.55 -0.88 -16.67
N GLN A 98 -2.19 -1.82 -17.54
CA GLN A 98 -1.24 -2.89 -17.20
C GLN A 98 0.15 -2.34 -16.87
N ARG A 99 0.67 -1.39 -17.68
CA ARG A 99 1.96 -0.75 -17.37
C ARG A 99 1.95 -0.08 -16.01
N LEU A 100 0.90 0.69 -15.69
CA LEU A 100 0.80 1.38 -14.39
C LEU A 100 0.70 0.38 -13.23
N MET A 101 0.00 -0.74 -13.43
CA MET A 101 -0.07 -1.82 -12.44
C MET A 101 1.33 -2.41 -12.17
N MET A 102 2.10 -2.69 -13.22
CA MET A 102 3.46 -3.25 -13.09
C MET A 102 4.44 -2.25 -12.47
N GLN A 103 4.36 -0.97 -12.83
CA GLN A 103 5.13 0.09 -12.18
C GLN A 103 4.78 0.20 -10.69
N GLY A 104 3.51 0.08 -10.34
CA GLY A 104 3.06 0.05 -8.96
C GLY A 104 3.58 -1.16 -8.18
N ALA A 105 3.63 -2.33 -8.80
CA ALA A 105 4.22 -3.53 -8.19
C ALA A 105 5.72 -3.33 -7.91
N GLN A 106 6.49 -2.86 -8.89
CA GLN A 106 7.90 -2.55 -8.71
C GLN A 106 8.12 -1.53 -7.59
N ALA A 107 7.33 -0.44 -7.58
CA ALA A 107 7.45 0.59 -6.56
C ALA A 107 7.16 0.04 -5.15
N PHE A 108 6.19 -0.87 -5.01
CA PHE A 108 5.88 -1.51 -3.74
C PHE A 108 7.09 -2.26 -3.19
N PHE A 109 7.66 -3.18 -3.97
CA PHE A 109 8.78 -3.99 -3.50
C PHE A 109 10.04 -3.18 -3.23
N SER A 110 10.38 -2.21 -4.09
CA SER A 110 11.62 -1.44 -3.98
C SER A 110 11.57 -0.31 -2.93
N LYS A 111 10.38 0.14 -2.51
CA LYS A 111 10.24 1.31 -1.64
C LYS A 111 9.63 1.02 -0.28
N LEU A 112 9.14 -0.20 -0.04
CA LEU A 112 8.45 -0.51 1.22
C LEU A 112 9.35 -0.33 2.44
N ALA A 113 10.66 -0.55 2.31
CA ALA A 113 11.64 -0.30 3.36
C ALA A 113 11.62 1.15 3.90
N ASN A 114 11.18 2.09 3.07
CA ASN A 114 11.12 3.52 3.37
C ASN A 114 9.69 4.01 3.65
N ALA A 115 8.74 3.10 3.86
CA ALA A 115 7.39 3.48 4.24
C ALA A 115 7.39 4.18 5.62
N PRO A 116 6.56 5.22 5.83
CA PRO A 116 6.50 5.97 7.07
C PRO A 116 5.97 5.13 8.24
#